data_7676cbcaffd10a71c9fa8857cbf6602e
#
_entry.id   7676cbcaffd10a71c9fa8857cbf6602e
#
_cell.length_a   1.000
_cell.length_b   1.000
_cell.length_c   1.000
_cell.angle_alpha   90.00
_cell.angle_beta   90.00
_cell.angle_gamma   90.00
#
_symmetry.space_group_name_H-M   'P 1'
#
loop_
_entity.id
_entity.type
_entity.pdbx_description
1 polymer ?
#
loop_
_entity_poly.entity_id
_entity_poly.type
_entity_poly.pdbx_seq_one_letter_code
_entity_poly.pdbx_strand_id
1 'polypeptide(L)'
;QQGKACRALAESIQMRQPFVYDASFAEALSDLHASLEHLRVQSNPAWRGLLRSLRALAANLGTLDRLLSDASNPDALADATDSSLLDRSPRSLKDVWIRLRTQLTPTSLLFRHALRLPLALSIGYGMVHLIHPSQGYWIILTTLFVCQPNYGATRRKLGQRIIGTAIGLTVAWALFDLFPNPLVQSCFAIAAGVVFFINRTTRYTLATAAITLMVLFCFNQVGDGYGLFLPRLFDTLLGSLIAGLAVFLFLPDWQGRRLNKVLANTLTCNSIYLRQIMQQYAAGKSDDLAYRLARRNAHNADAALSTTLANMLMEPGHFRKEADVGFRF
;
A
#
# COMPACT_ATOMS: atom_id res chain seq x y z
N GLN A 1 -16.96 13.34 -30.87
CA GLN A 1 -15.95 12.50 -31.56
C GLN A 1 -14.90 11.97 -30.57
N GLN A 2 -14.22 12.75 -29.74
CA GLN A 2 -13.24 12.24 -28.77
C GLN A 2 -13.81 11.23 -27.79
N GLY A 3 -15.04 11.43 -27.30
CA GLY A 3 -15.69 10.44 -26.42
C GLY A 3 -15.94 9.09 -27.11
N LYS A 4 -16.11 9.07 -28.45
CA LYS A 4 -16.18 7.83 -29.21
C LYS A 4 -14.80 7.18 -29.33
N ALA A 5 -13.76 7.95 -29.61
CA ALA A 5 -12.38 7.45 -29.70
C ALA A 5 -11.88 6.89 -28.34
N CYS A 6 -12.20 7.55 -27.22
CA CYS A 6 -11.88 7.03 -25.89
C CYS A 6 -12.62 5.72 -25.56
N ARG A 7 -13.88 5.58 -26.00
CA ARG A 7 -14.63 4.32 -25.85
C ARG A 7 -14.05 3.21 -26.73
N ALA A 8 -13.72 3.52 -27.98
CA ALA A 8 -13.06 2.56 -28.88
C ALA A 8 -11.69 2.09 -28.33
N LEU A 9 -10.92 3.01 -27.73
CA LEU A 9 -9.68 2.65 -27.04
C LEU A 9 -9.94 1.74 -25.84
N ALA A 10 -10.95 2.04 -25.02
CA ALA A 10 -11.31 1.19 -23.88
C ALA A 10 -11.74 -0.21 -24.32
N GLU A 11 -12.55 -0.32 -25.38
CA GLU A 11 -12.97 -1.59 -25.97
C GLU A 11 -11.77 -2.38 -26.55
N SER A 12 -10.84 -1.70 -27.25
CA SER A 12 -9.63 -2.33 -27.79
C SER A 12 -8.74 -2.91 -26.67
N ILE A 13 -8.59 -2.19 -25.55
CA ILE A 13 -7.87 -2.66 -24.36
C ILE A 13 -8.56 -3.91 -23.77
N GLN A 14 -9.88 -3.85 -23.63
CA GLN A 14 -10.68 -4.95 -23.06
C GLN A 14 -10.63 -6.21 -23.93
N MET A 15 -10.71 -6.03 -25.26
CA MET A 15 -10.69 -7.13 -26.23
C MET A 15 -9.27 -7.55 -26.66
N ARG A 16 -8.24 -6.85 -26.16
CA ARG A 16 -6.81 -7.06 -26.56
C ARG A 16 -6.60 -6.95 -28.09
N GLN A 17 -7.31 -6.04 -28.73
CA GLN A 17 -7.18 -5.75 -30.16
C GLN A 17 -6.40 -4.45 -30.37
N PRO A 18 -5.68 -4.29 -31.49
CA PRO A 18 -5.01 -3.03 -31.79
C PRO A 18 -6.02 -1.90 -31.94
N PHE A 19 -5.75 -0.76 -31.34
CA PHE A 19 -6.55 0.45 -31.48
C PHE A 19 -6.17 1.16 -32.76
N VAL A 20 -7.17 1.50 -33.58
CA VAL A 20 -6.99 2.32 -34.81
C VAL A 20 -7.58 3.69 -34.53
N TYR A 21 -6.72 4.71 -34.62
CA TYR A 21 -7.14 6.10 -34.46
C TYR A 21 -7.71 6.67 -35.76
N ASP A 22 -8.88 7.30 -35.68
CA ASP A 22 -9.51 7.98 -36.82
C ASP A 22 -9.06 9.43 -36.91
N ALA A 23 -8.42 9.81 -38.02
CA ALA A 23 -7.87 11.14 -38.27
C ALA A 23 -8.95 12.24 -38.45
N SER A 24 -10.22 11.90 -38.55
CA SER A 24 -11.35 12.86 -38.69
C SER A 24 -11.43 13.87 -37.56
N PHE A 25 -10.81 13.57 -36.41
CA PHE A 25 -10.78 14.46 -35.27
C PHE A 25 -9.71 15.56 -35.39
N ALA A 26 -8.57 15.29 -36.00
CA ALA A 26 -7.51 16.27 -36.23
C ALA A 26 -8.00 17.42 -37.13
N GLU A 27 -8.83 17.10 -38.11
CA GLU A 27 -9.49 18.06 -38.99
C GLU A 27 -10.44 18.98 -38.22
N ALA A 28 -11.34 18.40 -37.40
CA ALA A 28 -12.25 19.17 -36.56
C ALA A 28 -11.53 20.05 -35.51
N LEU A 29 -10.37 19.60 -35.02
CA LEU A 29 -9.55 20.39 -34.12
C LEU A 29 -8.87 21.58 -34.84
N SER A 30 -8.42 21.36 -36.07
CA SER A 30 -7.86 22.42 -36.95
C SER A 30 -8.93 23.49 -37.21
N ASP A 31 -10.15 23.11 -37.54
CA ASP A 31 -11.26 24.04 -37.77
C ASP A 31 -11.64 24.81 -36.50
N LEU A 32 -11.60 24.14 -35.35
CA LEU A 32 -11.81 24.83 -34.06
C LEU A 32 -10.72 25.88 -33.80
N HIS A 33 -9.45 25.61 -34.08
CA HIS A 33 -8.37 26.56 -33.93
C HIS A 33 -8.51 27.76 -34.88
N ALA A 34 -8.85 27.48 -36.14
CA ALA A 34 -9.10 28.54 -37.14
C ALA A 34 -10.27 29.46 -36.72
N SER A 35 -11.37 28.86 -36.23
CA SER A 35 -12.53 29.59 -35.71
C SER A 35 -12.19 30.47 -34.50
N LEU A 36 -11.38 29.95 -33.57
CA LEU A 36 -10.94 30.69 -32.40
C LEU A 36 -10.00 31.84 -32.75
N GLU A 37 -9.15 31.68 -33.78
CA GLU A 37 -8.30 32.77 -34.27
C GLU A 37 -9.13 33.84 -35.01
N HIS A 38 -10.09 33.48 -35.80
CA HIS A 38 -11.02 34.42 -36.46
C HIS A 38 -11.79 35.24 -35.40
N LEU A 39 -12.31 34.61 -34.34
CA LEU A 39 -12.98 35.31 -33.24
C LEU A 39 -12.03 36.20 -32.44
N ARG A 40 -10.74 35.93 -32.43
CA ARG A 40 -9.71 36.77 -31.79
C ARG A 40 -9.58 38.12 -32.51
N VAL A 41 -9.58 38.10 -33.81
CA VAL A 41 -9.45 39.32 -34.64
C VAL A 41 -10.68 40.23 -34.49
N GLN A 42 -11.87 39.63 -34.27
CA GLN A 42 -13.14 40.36 -34.11
C GLN A 42 -13.51 40.70 -32.67
N SER A 43 -12.66 40.39 -31.67
CA SER A 43 -13.08 40.33 -30.26
C SER A 43 -13.35 41.64 -29.59
N ASN A 44 -14.55 41.76 -29.02
CA ASN A 44 -14.92 42.74 -28.00
C ASN A 44 -14.17 42.44 -26.69
N PRO A 45 -13.67 43.47 -25.94
CA PRO A 45 -12.99 43.30 -24.65
C PRO A 45 -13.71 42.41 -23.63
N ALA A 46 -15.07 42.40 -23.65
CA ALA A 46 -15.90 41.56 -22.76
C ALA A 46 -15.71 40.07 -22.97
N TRP A 47 -15.27 39.60 -24.14
CA TRP A 47 -15.14 38.20 -24.50
C TRP A 47 -13.76 37.61 -24.25
N ARG A 48 -12.80 38.41 -23.79
CA ARG A 48 -11.39 37.98 -23.58
C ARG A 48 -11.28 36.79 -22.60
N GLY A 49 -12.09 36.78 -21.55
CA GLY A 49 -12.11 35.69 -20.56
C GLY A 49 -12.59 34.37 -21.18
N LEU A 50 -13.71 34.45 -21.94
CA LEU A 50 -14.30 33.27 -22.61
C LEU A 50 -13.34 32.70 -23.67
N LEU A 51 -12.76 33.59 -24.52
CA LEU A 51 -11.79 33.18 -25.54
C LEU A 51 -10.55 32.52 -24.94
N ARG A 52 -10.08 32.99 -23.77
CA ARG A 52 -8.98 32.33 -23.04
C ARG A 52 -9.35 30.93 -22.56
N SER A 53 -10.55 30.76 -22.02
CA SER A 53 -11.04 29.46 -21.59
C SER A 53 -11.23 28.48 -22.75
N LEU A 54 -11.78 28.96 -23.88
CA LEU A 54 -11.97 28.17 -25.10
C LEU A 54 -10.63 27.73 -25.70
N ARG A 55 -9.61 28.62 -25.70
CA ARG A 55 -8.26 28.23 -26.13
C ARG A 55 -7.62 27.20 -25.22
N ALA A 56 -7.76 27.35 -23.90
CA ALA A 56 -7.28 26.35 -22.97
C ALA A 56 -7.96 25.00 -23.20
N LEU A 57 -9.27 25.01 -23.50
CA LEU A 57 -10.00 23.78 -23.87
C LEU A 57 -9.47 23.19 -25.18
N ALA A 58 -9.29 24.01 -26.22
CA ALA A 58 -8.75 23.54 -27.51
C ALA A 58 -7.34 22.96 -27.36
N ALA A 59 -6.49 23.55 -26.53
CA ALA A 59 -5.16 23.02 -26.23
C ALA A 59 -5.23 21.65 -25.50
N ASN A 60 -6.16 21.49 -24.54
CA ASN A 60 -6.37 20.21 -23.86
C ASN A 60 -6.91 19.16 -24.83
N LEU A 61 -7.81 19.53 -25.75
CA LEU A 61 -8.31 18.65 -26.79
C LEU A 61 -7.19 18.21 -27.75
N GLY A 62 -6.27 19.12 -28.11
CA GLY A 62 -5.09 18.80 -28.91
C GLY A 62 -4.11 17.85 -28.20
N THR A 63 -3.99 17.98 -26.90
CA THR A 63 -3.20 17.03 -26.10
C THR A 63 -3.83 15.65 -26.11
N LEU A 64 -5.15 15.57 -25.94
CA LEU A 64 -5.87 14.29 -25.96
C LEU A 64 -5.81 13.64 -27.37
N ASP A 65 -5.92 14.42 -28.44
CA ASP A 65 -5.75 13.97 -29.82
C ASP A 65 -4.39 13.29 -30.04
N ARG A 66 -3.32 13.96 -29.60
CA ARG A 66 -1.96 13.41 -29.66
C ARG A 66 -1.82 12.12 -28.88
N LEU A 67 -2.36 12.05 -27.65
CA LEU A 67 -2.30 10.85 -26.84
C LEU A 67 -3.09 9.66 -27.46
N LEU A 68 -4.20 9.94 -28.12
CA LEU A 68 -4.98 8.94 -28.84
C LEU A 68 -4.24 8.45 -30.12
N SER A 69 -3.60 9.36 -30.85
CA SER A 69 -2.73 9.03 -31.98
C SER A 69 -1.54 8.18 -31.55
N ASP A 70 -0.87 8.57 -30.46
CA ASP A 70 0.24 7.81 -29.88
C ASP A 70 -0.19 6.41 -29.42
N ALA A 71 -1.40 6.27 -28.89
CA ALA A 71 -1.96 4.98 -28.49
C ALA A 71 -2.21 4.03 -29.68
N SER A 72 -2.41 4.55 -30.90
CA SER A 72 -2.58 3.74 -32.12
C SER A 72 -1.26 3.22 -32.70
N ASN A 73 -0.13 3.83 -32.34
CA ASN A 73 1.20 3.43 -32.82
C ASN A 73 2.22 3.33 -31.66
N PRO A 74 2.09 2.29 -30.81
CA PRO A 74 2.94 2.14 -29.64
C PRO A 74 4.44 1.92 -30.00
N ASP A 75 4.73 1.37 -31.16
CA ASP A 75 6.11 1.07 -31.57
C ASP A 75 6.91 2.32 -31.95
N ALA A 76 6.26 3.37 -32.46
CA ALA A 76 6.91 4.64 -32.76
C ALA A 76 7.38 5.37 -31.49
N LEU A 77 6.81 5.05 -30.35
CA LEU A 77 7.16 5.60 -29.03
C LEU A 77 8.22 4.79 -28.30
N ALA A 78 8.53 3.58 -28.75
CA ALA A 78 9.44 2.67 -28.06
C ALA A 78 10.87 3.23 -27.93
N ASP A 79 11.32 4.04 -28.87
CA ASP A 79 12.63 4.68 -28.83
C ASP A 79 12.70 5.95 -27.97
N ALA A 80 11.55 6.56 -27.64
CA ALA A 80 11.47 7.81 -26.89
C ALA A 80 10.86 7.68 -25.48
N THR A 81 10.36 6.50 -25.11
CA THR A 81 9.60 6.33 -23.88
C THR A 81 10.46 5.99 -22.69
N ASP A 82 10.56 6.93 -21.78
CA ASP A 82 10.89 6.66 -20.40
C ASP A 82 9.83 5.70 -19.82
N SER A 83 10.16 4.41 -19.78
CA SER A 83 9.31 3.33 -19.25
C SER A 83 9.00 3.49 -17.74
N SER A 84 9.40 4.62 -17.14
CA SER A 84 9.27 4.89 -15.71
C SER A 84 7.83 5.06 -15.23
N LEU A 85 6.88 5.36 -16.13
CA LEU A 85 5.44 5.42 -15.83
C LEU A 85 4.71 4.10 -16.12
N LEU A 86 5.31 3.18 -16.85
CA LEU A 86 4.71 1.88 -17.13
C LEU A 86 4.64 1.00 -15.87
N ASP A 87 3.68 0.09 -15.89
CA ASP A 87 3.60 -0.96 -14.88
C ASP A 87 4.88 -1.80 -14.92
N ARG A 88 5.61 -1.77 -13.82
CA ARG A 88 6.86 -2.51 -13.64
C ARG A 88 6.64 -3.93 -13.13
N SER A 89 5.45 -4.50 -13.29
CA SER A 89 5.25 -5.90 -12.94
C SER A 89 6.22 -6.79 -13.74
N PRO A 90 6.89 -7.76 -13.10
CA PRO A 90 7.86 -8.60 -13.81
C PRO A 90 7.13 -9.46 -14.81
N ARG A 91 7.56 -9.41 -16.09
CA ARG A 91 6.98 -10.18 -17.19
C ARG A 91 7.75 -11.47 -17.48
N SER A 92 8.95 -11.62 -16.95
CA SER A 92 9.79 -12.79 -17.12
C SER A 92 10.42 -13.26 -15.81
N LEU A 93 10.79 -14.55 -15.72
CA LEU A 93 11.53 -15.10 -14.58
C LEU A 93 12.88 -14.41 -14.39
N LYS A 94 13.50 -13.95 -15.47
CA LYS A 94 14.74 -13.18 -15.43
C LYS A 94 14.55 -11.83 -14.72
N ASP A 95 13.44 -11.13 -14.98
CA ASP A 95 13.11 -9.86 -14.33
C ASP A 95 12.84 -10.07 -12.83
N VAL A 96 12.14 -11.17 -12.49
CA VAL A 96 11.94 -11.57 -11.08
C VAL A 96 13.28 -11.79 -10.40
N TRP A 97 14.21 -12.52 -11.05
CA TRP A 97 15.53 -12.82 -10.49
C TRP A 97 16.37 -11.55 -10.29
N ILE A 98 16.39 -10.65 -11.28
CA ILE A 98 17.09 -9.37 -11.17
C ILE A 98 16.56 -8.56 -9.99
N ARG A 99 15.23 -8.47 -9.84
CA ARG A 99 14.60 -7.76 -8.71
C ARG A 99 14.89 -8.42 -7.37
N LEU A 100 14.85 -9.75 -7.32
CA LEU A 100 15.18 -10.49 -6.11
C LEU A 100 16.62 -10.19 -5.69
N ARG A 101 17.57 -10.26 -6.63
CA ARG A 101 18.98 -9.97 -6.38
C ARG A 101 19.22 -8.54 -5.88
N THR A 102 18.50 -7.56 -6.40
CA THR A 102 18.60 -6.16 -5.92
C THR A 102 18.04 -5.97 -4.50
N GLN A 103 17.13 -6.85 -4.05
CA GLN A 103 16.59 -6.84 -2.69
C GLN A 103 17.44 -7.66 -1.70
N LEU A 104 18.32 -8.56 -2.16
CA LEU A 104 19.19 -9.37 -1.32
C LEU A 104 20.42 -8.56 -0.80
N THR A 105 20.13 -7.39 -0.23
CA THR A 105 21.13 -6.54 0.39
C THR A 105 20.84 -6.37 1.89
N PRO A 106 21.87 -6.33 2.76
CA PRO A 106 21.67 -6.14 4.21
C PRO A 106 20.95 -4.83 4.57
N THR A 107 20.92 -3.87 3.65
CA THR A 107 20.20 -2.59 3.79
C THR A 107 18.72 -2.68 3.43
N SER A 108 18.29 -3.75 2.73
CA SER A 108 16.89 -3.95 2.34
C SER A 108 16.04 -4.33 3.55
N LEU A 109 14.91 -3.65 3.72
CA LEU A 109 13.91 -3.96 4.74
C LEU A 109 13.32 -5.36 4.54
N LEU A 110 13.07 -5.73 3.28
CA LEU A 110 12.51 -7.03 2.91
C LEU A 110 13.47 -8.16 3.23
N PHE A 111 14.77 -8.00 2.93
CA PHE A 111 15.79 -9.00 3.25
C PHE A 111 15.91 -9.23 4.76
N ARG A 112 15.99 -8.14 5.55
CA ARG A 112 16.03 -8.24 7.01
C ARG A 112 14.83 -8.94 7.59
N HIS A 113 13.64 -8.63 7.06
CA HIS A 113 12.41 -9.30 7.49
C HIS A 113 12.38 -10.77 7.08
N ALA A 114 12.80 -11.09 5.85
CA ALA A 114 12.88 -12.46 5.34
C ALA A 114 13.86 -13.33 6.15
N LEU A 115 14.90 -12.75 6.75
CA LEU A 115 15.83 -13.49 7.63
C LEU A 115 15.30 -13.58 9.07
N ARG A 116 14.68 -12.51 9.57
CA ARG A 116 14.13 -12.43 10.92
C ARG A 116 12.95 -13.35 11.15
N LEU A 117 12.03 -13.41 10.18
CA LEU A 117 10.80 -14.19 10.33
C LEU A 117 11.05 -15.69 10.47
N PRO A 118 11.84 -16.37 9.62
CA PRO A 118 12.17 -17.78 9.79
C PRO A 118 12.87 -18.05 11.12
N LEU A 119 13.78 -17.18 11.53
CA LEU A 119 14.47 -17.31 12.82
C LEU A 119 13.49 -17.25 14.00
N ALA A 120 12.56 -16.27 13.99
CA ALA A 120 11.54 -16.17 15.02
C ALA A 120 10.60 -17.40 15.03
N LEU A 121 10.24 -17.90 13.85
CA LEU A 121 9.43 -19.12 13.72
C LEU A 121 10.17 -20.37 14.19
N SER A 122 11.48 -20.49 13.91
CA SER A 122 12.31 -21.60 14.41
C SER A 122 12.42 -21.59 15.93
N ILE A 123 12.58 -20.40 16.54
CA ILE A 123 12.56 -20.26 18.01
C ILE A 123 11.17 -20.65 18.54
N GLY A 124 10.10 -20.17 17.93
CA GLY A 124 8.72 -20.52 18.30
C GLY A 124 8.47 -22.03 18.19
N TYR A 125 8.95 -22.67 17.14
CA TYR A 125 8.86 -24.11 16.95
C TYR A 125 9.62 -24.88 18.03
N GLY A 126 10.84 -24.47 18.36
CA GLY A 126 11.61 -25.06 19.46
C GLY A 126 10.89 -24.94 20.82
N MET A 127 10.26 -23.79 21.09
CA MET A 127 9.49 -23.57 22.31
C MET A 127 8.23 -24.48 22.38
N VAL A 128 7.57 -24.72 21.25
CA VAL A 128 6.45 -25.69 21.19
C VAL A 128 6.87 -27.09 21.68
N HIS A 129 8.01 -27.57 21.20
CA HIS A 129 8.52 -28.90 21.60
C HIS A 129 8.95 -28.96 23.06
N LEU A 130 9.41 -27.84 23.64
CA LEU A 130 9.86 -27.78 25.04
C LEU A 130 8.69 -27.68 26.03
N ILE A 131 7.59 -26.99 25.66
CA ILE A 131 6.52 -26.64 26.60
C ILE A 131 5.30 -27.56 26.41
N HIS A 132 4.70 -27.60 25.24
CA HIS A 132 3.49 -28.36 24.95
C HIS A 132 3.43 -28.84 23.49
N PRO A 133 3.91 -30.04 23.18
CA PRO A 133 3.95 -30.55 21.81
C PRO A 133 2.56 -30.70 21.16
N SER A 134 1.51 -30.85 21.93
CA SER A 134 0.14 -31.14 21.43
C SER A 134 -0.66 -29.90 21.00
N GLN A 135 -0.39 -28.73 21.57
CA GLN A 135 -1.22 -27.54 21.37
C GLN A 135 -0.44 -26.25 21.00
N GLY A 136 0.88 -26.26 21.05
CA GLY A 136 1.76 -25.09 20.91
C GLY A 136 1.80 -24.44 19.53
N TYR A 137 1.09 -24.93 18.52
CA TYR A 137 1.04 -24.30 17.18
C TYR A 137 0.53 -22.87 17.19
N TRP A 138 -0.18 -22.46 18.23
CA TRP A 138 -0.64 -21.08 18.38
C TRP A 138 0.49 -20.09 18.63
N ILE A 139 1.60 -20.55 19.25
CA ILE A 139 2.82 -19.75 19.41
C ILE A 139 3.36 -19.37 18.03
N ILE A 140 3.47 -20.36 17.13
CA ILE A 140 3.98 -20.16 15.76
C ILE A 140 3.09 -19.21 14.97
N LEU A 141 1.76 -19.45 15.00
CA LEU A 141 0.79 -18.59 14.32
C LEU A 141 0.82 -17.14 14.84
N THR A 142 0.93 -16.98 16.16
CA THR A 142 1.02 -15.64 16.76
C THR A 142 2.32 -14.95 16.36
N THR A 143 3.45 -15.67 16.41
CA THR A 143 4.75 -15.16 15.96
C THR A 143 4.69 -14.73 14.50
N LEU A 144 4.09 -15.54 13.61
CA LEU A 144 3.93 -15.24 12.19
C LEU A 144 3.12 -13.96 11.94
N PHE A 145 1.98 -13.81 12.60
CA PHE A 145 1.10 -12.67 12.37
C PHE A 145 1.56 -11.38 13.04
N VAL A 146 2.27 -11.47 14.17
CA VAL A 146 2.74 -10.31 14.92
C VAL A 146 4.07 -9.78 14.37
N CYS A 147 4.96 -10.64 13.90
CA CYS A 147 6.26 -10.24 13.35
C CYS A 147 6.07 -9.47 12.04
N GLN A 148 6.30 -8.17 12.09
CA GLN A 148 6.19 -7.27 10.94
C GLN A 148 7.57 -6.75 10.52
N PRO A 149 7.73 -6.21 9.28
CA PRO A 149 9.01 -5.67 8.82
C PRO A 149 9.59 -4.58 9.72
N ASN A 150 8.75 -3.71 10.30
CA ASN A 150 9.18 -2.58 11.13
C ASN A 150 8.78 -2.78 12.60
N TYR A 151 9.57 -2.18 13.49
CA TYR A 151 9.30 -2.20 14.94
C TYR A 151 7.93 -1.61 15.30
N GLY A 152 7.57 -0.44 14.77
CA GLY A 152 6.30 0.23 15.06
C GLY A 152 5.09 -0.61 14.67
N ALA A 153 5.12 -1.23 13.49
CA ALA A 153 4.06 -2.13 13.01
C ALA A 153 3.95 -3.39 13.91
N THR A 154 5.09 -3.99 14.30
CA THR A 154 5.11 -5.15 15.21
C THR A 154 4.54 -4.80 16.57
N ARG A 155 4.97 -3.69 17.19
CA ARG A 155 4.45 -3.22 18.48
C ARG A 155 2.93 -3.02 18.45
N ARG A 156 2.43 -2.38 17.40
CA ARG A 156 0.98 -2.17 17.21
C ARG A 156 0.23 -3.50 17.06
N LYS A 157 0.73 -4.40 16.21
CA LYS A 157 0.14 -5.74 16.01
C LYS A 157 0.16 -6.58 17.28
N LEU A 158 1.25 -6.53 18.04
CA LEU A 158 1.41 -7.18 19.33
C LEU A 158 0.31 -6.74 20.32
N GLY A 159 0.17 -5.44 20.54
CA GLY A 159 -0.88 -4.93 21.43
C GLY A 159 -2.28 -5.32 20.95
N GLN A 160 -2.56 -5.18 19.66
CA GLN A 160 -3.84 -5.55 19.08
C GLN A 160 -4.13 -7.06 19.21
N ARG A 161 -3.10 -7.91 19.10
CA ARG A 161 -3.22 -9.37 19.25
C ARG A 161 -3.56 -9.75 20.68
N ILE A 162 -2.82 -9.21 21.66
CA ILE A 162 -3.06 -9.50 23.08
C ILE A 162 -4.46 -9.02 23.51
N ILE A 163 -4.78 -7.75 23.21
CA ILE A 163 -6.10 -7.18 23.56
C ILE A 163 -7.23 -7.96 22.89
N GLY A 164 -7.10 -8.25 21.59
CA GLY A 164 -8.12 -9.00 20.86
C GLY A 164 -8.32 -10.41 21.40
N THR A 165 -7.23 -11.12 21.74
CA THR A 165 -7.31 -12.45 22.35
C THR A 165 -7.98 -12.37 23.75
N ALA A 166 -7.59 -11.41 24.59
CA ALA A 166 -8.21 -11.22 25.90
C ALA A 166 -9.72 -10.97 25.80
N ILE A 167 -10.14 -10.06 24.90
CA ILE A 167 -11.56 -9.80 24.64
C ILE A 167 -12.26 -11.08 24.15
N GLY A 168 -11.67 -11.80 23.19
CA GLY A 168 -12.25 -13.04 22.67
C GLY A 168 -12.41 -14.11 23.73
N LEU A 169 -11.43 -14.28 24.63
CA LEU A 169 -11.50 -15.20 25.77
C LEU A 169 -12.60 -14.82 26.76
N THR A 170 -12.68 -13.54 27.16
CA THR A 170 -13.70 -13.03 28.10
C THR A 170 -15.11 -13.23 27.54
N VAL A 171 -15.31 -12.89 26.25
CA VAL A 171 -16.61 -13.08 25.59
C VAL A 171 -16.96 -14.56 25.45
N ALA A 172 -15.98 -15.41 25.10
CA ALA A 172 -16.19 -16.86 25.02
C ALA A 172 -16.62 -17.45 26.36
N TRP A 173 -15.91 -17.06 27.43
CA TRP A 173 -16.24 -17.51 28.78
C TRP A 173 -17.69 -17.15 29.18
N ALA A 174 -18.08 -15.90 28.98
CA ALA A 174 -19.43 -15.44 29.28
C ALA A 174 -20.51 -16.16 28.43
N LEU A 175 -20.24 -16.38 27.14
CA LEU A 175 -21.20 -17.04 26.25
C LEU A 175 -21.29 -18.55 26.49
N PHE A 176 -20.23 -19.22 26.95
CA PHE A 176 -20.26 -20.63 27.30
C PHE A 176 -21.15 -20.90 28.50
N ASP A 177 -21.05 -19.99 29.51
CA ASP A 177 -21.85 -20.06 30.71
C ASP A 177 -23.34 -19.74 30.45
N LEU A 178 -23.58 -18.71 29.62
CA LEU A 178 -24.94 -18.22 29.34
C LEU A 178 -25.71 -19.10 28.36
N PHE A 179 -25.00 -19.75 27.39
CA PHE A 179 -25.60 -20.53 26.32
C PHE A 179 -24.94 -21.94 26.21
N PRO A 180 -25.31 -22.88 27.08
CA PRO A 180 -24.70 -24.20 27.05
C PRO A 180 -25.15 -25.10 25.86
N ASN A 181 -26.16 -24.69 25.09
CA ASN A 181 -26.67 -25.46 23.98
C ASN A 181 -25.70 -25.50 22.80
N PRO A 182 -25.26 -26.68 22.32
CA PRO A 182 -24.29 -26.85 21.24
C PRO A 182 -24.72 -26.20 19.91
N LEU A 183 -26.01 -26.21 19.59
CA LEU A 183 -26.54 -25.60 18.34
C LEU A 183 -26.37 -24.07 18.38
N VAL A 184 -26.65 -23.44 19.52
CA VAL A 184 -26.46 -22.00 19.71
C VAL A 184 -24.99 -21.62 19.63
N GLN A 185 -24.12 -22.44 20.21
CA GLN A 185 -22.67 -22.24 20.14
C GLN A 185 -22.15 -22.36 18.70
N SER A 186 -22.71 -23.27 17.89
CA SER A 186 -22.40 -23.35 16.46
C SER A 186 -22.78 -22.08 15.71
N CYS A 187 -23.94 -21.51 16.01
CA CYS A 187 -24.36 -20.24 15.42
C CYS A 187 -23.39 -19.11 15.80
N PHE A 188 -22.94 -19.06 17.06
CA PHE A 188 -21.94 -18.08 17.49
C PHE A 188 -20.58 -18.28 16.81
N ALA A 189 -20.15 -19.54 16.60
CA ALA A 189 -18.93 -19.84 15.85
C ALA A 189 -19.00 -19.31 14.41
N ILE A 190 -20.12 -19.55 13.73
CA ILE A 190 -20.35 -19.07 12.35
C ILE A 190 -20.37 -17.53 12.33
N ALA A 191 -21.11 -16.91 13.23
CA ALA A 191 -21.19 -15.45 13.34
C ALA A 191 -19.81 -14.83 13.61
N ALA A 192 -19.02 -15.41 14.52
CA ALA A 192 -17.66 -14.98 14.79
C ALA A 192 -16.75 -15.14 13.55
N GLY A 193 -16.89 -16.22 12.80
CA GLY A 193 -16.19 -16.41 11.52
C GLY A 193 -16.51 -15.31 10.51
N VAL A 194 -17.78 -14.96 10.34
CA VAL A 194 -18.21 -13.86 9.48
C VAL A 194 -17.58 -12.53 9.92
N VAL A 195 -17.66 -12.21 11.23
CA VAL A 195 -17.05 -11.00 11.79
C VAL A 195 -15.53 -10.97 11.56
N PHE A 196 -14.85 -12.12 11.69
CA PHE A 196 -13.43 -12.23 11.39
C PHE A 196 -13.13 -11.87 9.94
N PHE A 197 -13.81 -12.47 8.96
CA PHE A 197 -13.54 -12.23 7.55
C PHE A 197 -13.81 -10.81 7.12
N ILE A 198 -14.86 -10.18 7.64
CA ILE A 198 -15.19 -8.76 7.36
C ILE A 198 -14.10 -7.83 7.91
N ASN A 199 -13.55 -8.11 9.10
CA ASN A 199 -12.68 -7.18 9.82
C ASN A 199 -11.18 -7.50 9.70
N ARG A 200 -10.77 -8.59 9.05
CA ARG A 200 -9.36 -9.06 9.01
C ARG A 200 -8.38 -8.03 8.43
N THR A 201 -8.85 -7.16 7.54
CA THR A 201 -8.02 -6.15 6.87
C THR A 201 -8.14 -4.76 7.49
N THR A 202 -9.26 -4.45 8.15
CA THR A 202 -9.58 -3.10 8.64
C THR A 202 -9.38 -2.95 10.14
N ARG A 203 -9.89 -3.90 10.94
CA ARG A 203 -9.90 -3.85 12.41
C ARG A 203 -9.28 -5.11 13.02
N TYR A 204 -7.94 -5.16 13.03
CA TYR A 204 -7.21 -6.35 13.45
C TYR A 204 -7.54 -6.82 14.88
N THR A 205 -7.78 -5.92 15.84
CA THR A 205 -8.18 -6.29 17.22
C THR A 205 -9.50 -7.06 17.23
N LEU A 206 -10.50 -6.54 16.50
CA LEU A 206 -11.81 -7.19 16.41
C LEU A 206 -11.72 -8.54 15.67
N ALA A 207 -10.94 -8.60 14.60
CA ALA A 207 -10.68 -9.86 13.89
C ALA A 207 -10.00 -10.89 14.81
N THR A 208 -9.04 -10.45 15.64
CA THR A 208 -8.38 -11.36 16.60
C THR A 208 -9.35 -11.86 17.67
N ALA A 209 -10.21 -11.01 18.20
CA ALA A 209 -11.24 -11.43 19.15
C ALA A 209 -12.22 -12.43 18.51
N ALA A 210 -12.69 -12.15 17.31
CA ALA A 210 -13.62 -12.99 16.59
C ALA A 210 -13.04 -14.36 16.23
N ILE A 211 -11.78 -14.44 15.75
CA ILE A 211 -11.14 -15.73 15.47
C ILE A 211 -10.88 -16.54 16.74
N THR A 212 -10.55 -15.87 17.86
CA THR A 212 -10.37 -16.54 19.14
C THR A 212 -11.70 -17.12 19.62
N LEU A 213 -12.78 -16.36 19.53
CA LEU A 213 -14.12 -16.81 19.87
C LEU A 213 -14.56 -18.01 19.01
N MET A 214 -14.41 -17.90 17.68
CA MET A 214 -14.74 -18.98 16.75
C MET A 214 -14.01 -20.28 17.11
N VAL A 215 -12.70 -20.21 17.32
CA VAL A 215 -11.88 -21.37 17.65
C VAL A 215 -12.32 -22.01 18.96
N LEU A 216 -12.58 -21.22 19.99
CA LEU A 216 -13.02 -21.76 21.29
C LEU A 216 -14.38 -22.45 21.20
N PHE A 217 -15.33 -21.90 20.44
CA PHE A 217 -16.61 -22.57 20.20
C PHE A 217 -16.45 -23.88 19.43
N CYS A 218 -15.59 -23.91 18.40
CA CYS A 218 -15.30 -25.13 17.66
C CYS A 218 -14.71 -26.22 18.56
N PHE A 219 -13.76 -25.88 19.43
CA PHE A 219 -13.18 -26.86 20.36
C PHE A 219 -14.13 -27.27 21.49
N ASN A 220 -14.98 -26.36 21.97
CA ASN A 220 -15.97 -26.71 22.98
C ASN A 220 -16.99 -27.76 22.49
N GLN A 221 -17.22 -27.80 21.18
CA GLN A 221 -18.08 -28.85 20.57
C GLN A 221 -17.42 -30.24 20.58
N VAL A 222 -16.09 -30.30 20.63
CA VAL A 222 -15.33 -31.58 20.67
C VAL A 222 -15.05 -32.02 22.09
N GLY A 223 -15.29 -31.16 23.12
CA GLY A 223 -15.33 -31.58 24.51
C GLY A 223 -14.45 -30.82 25.50
N ASP A 224 -13.55 -29.94 25.10
CA ASP A 224 -12.60 -29.29 26.04
C ASP A 224 -12.39 -27.78 25.77
N GLY A 225 -13.49 -27.04 25.67
CA GLY A 225 -13.44 -25.59 25.44
C GLY A 225 -12.79 -24.82 26.57
N TYR A 226 -13.10 -25.17 27.82
CA TYR A 226 -12.56 -24.47 29.01
C TYR A 226 -11.07 -24.71 29.21
N GLY A 227 -10.57 -25.92 28.96
CA GLY A 227 -9.16 -26.26 29.10
C GLY A 227 -8.22 -25.47 28.18
N LEU A 228 -8.77 -24.87 27.11
CA LEU A 228 -7.98 -24.10 26.14
C LEU A 228 -7.77 -22.63 26.52
N PHE A 229 -8.45 -22.06 27.50
CA PHE A 229 -8.38 -20.63 27.82
C PHE A 229 -6.97 -20.19 28.24
N LEU A 230 -6.40 -20.85 29.22
CA LEU A 230 -5.06 -20.53 29.73
C LEU A 230 -3.97 -20.81 28.70
N PRO A 231 -3.93 -22.00 28.03
CA PRO A 231 -2.97 -22.23 26.95
C PRO A 231 -3.06 -21.18 25.85
N ARG A 232 -4.25 -20.79 25.42
CA ARG A 232 -4.46 -19.80 24.38
C ARG A 232 -3.91 -18.42 24.72
N LEU A 233 -4.11 -17.99 25.96
CA LEU A 233 -3.55 -16.72 26.46
C LEU A 233 -2.03 -16.80 26.54
N PHE A 234 -1.51 -17.87 27.12
CA PHE A 234 -0.07 -18.10 27.27
C PHE A 234 0.64 -18.15 25.92
N ASP A 235 0.13 -18.92 24.95
CA ASP A 235 0.69 -19.04 23.61
C ASP A 235 0.68 -17.69 22.86
N THR A 236 -0.37 -16.88 23.07
CA THR A 236 -0.45 -15.53 22.49
C THR A 236 0.61 -14.60 23.10
N LEU A 237 0.80 -14.65 24.40
CA LEU A 237 1.82 -13.85 25.08
C LEU A 237 3.22 -14.29 24.67
N LEU A 238 3.50 -15.58 24.68
CA LEU A 238 4.80 -16.14 24.32
C LEU A 238 5.15 -15.88 22.85
N GLY A 239 4.22 -16.14 21.92
CA GLY A 239 4.42 -15.85 20.49
C GLY A 239 4.60 -14.35 20.21
N SER A 240 3.88 -13.49 20.95
CA SER A 240 4.05 -12.04 20.88
C SER A 240 5.41 -11.60 21.41
N LEU A 241 5.87 -12.20 22.51
CA LEU A 241 7.20 -11.94 23.07
C LEU A 241 8.32 -12.33 22.10
N ILE A 242 8.24 -13.53 21.53
CA ILE A 242 9.21 -14.02 20.53
C ILE A 242 9.26 -13.06 19.33
N ALA A 243 8.10 -12.66 18.77
CA ALA A 243 8.04 -11.72 17.65
C ALA A 243 8.61 -10.34 18.02
N GLY A 244 8.30 -9.83 19.22
CA GLY A 244 8.81 -8.56 19.74
C GLY A 244 10.33 -8.57 19.90
N LEU A 245 10.86 -9.61 20.55
CA LEU A 245 12.32 -9.80 20.76
C LEU A 245 13.05 -9.97 19.41
N ALA A 246 12.48 -10.74 18.49
CA ALA A 246 13.06 -10.95 17.17
C ALA A 246 13.20 -9.61 16.41
N VAL A 247 12.20 -8.73 16.46
CA VAL A 247 12.26 -7.42 15.79
C VAL A 247 13.18 -6.44 16.50
N PHE A 248 13.33 -6.55 17.82
CA PHE A 248 14.19 -5.68 18.61
C PHE A 248 15.68 -6.08 18.53
N LEU A 249 15.97 -7.38 18.57
CA LEU A 249 17.34 -7.91 18.66
C LEU A 249 17.93 -8.26 17.28
N PHE A 250 17.12 -8.85 16.38
CA PHE A 250 17.62 -9.33 15.09
C PHE A 250 17.46 -8.29 13.99
N LEU A 251 18.59 -7.76 13.52
CA LEU A 251 18.68 -6.80 12.41
C LEU A 251 17.65 -5.66 12.55
N PRO A 252 17.66 -4.91 13.66
CA PRO A 252 16.66 -3.88 13.89
C PRO A 252 16.73 -2.82 12.78
N ASP A 253 15.57 -2.44 12.27
CA ASP A 253 15.46 -1.39 11.26
C ASP A 253 14.94 -0.11 11.93
N TRP A 254 15.87 0.64 12.52
CA TRP A 254 15.54 1.93 13.13
C TRP A 254 15.37 2.99 12.04
N GLN A 255 14.18 3.53 11.95
CA GLN A 255 13.80 4.51 10.92
C GLN A 255 14.56 5.83 11.10
N GLY A 256 14.94 6.17 12.34
CA GLY A 256 15.77 7.35 12.63
C GLY A 256 17.08 7.36 11.84
N ARG A 257 17.74 6.22 11.64
CA ARG A 257 18.98 6.12 10.84
C ARG A 257 18.76 6.37 9.33
N ARG A 258 17.53 6.26 8.86
CA ARG A 258 17.15 6.43 7.43
C ARG A 258 16.58 7.81 7.16
N LEU A 259 16.21 8.56 8.21
CA LEU A 259 15.52 9.84 8.07
C LEU A 259 16.30 10.81 7.18
N ASN A 260 17.60 11.01 7.42
CA ASN A 260 18.42 11.93 6.64
C ASN A 260 18.46 11.57 5.15
N LYS A 261 18.53 10.26 4.83
CA LYS A 261 18.51 9.81 3.43
C LYS A 261 17.13 10.03 2.77
N VAL A 262 16.05 9.76 3.51
CA VAL A 262 14.69 9.97 3.01
C VAL A 262 14.43 11.46 2.82
N LEU A 263 14.83 12.29 3.79
CA LEU A 263 14.70 13.76 3.70
C LEU A 263 15.50 14.32 2.52
N ALA A 264 16.75 13.92 2.33
CA ALA A 264 17.55 14.34 1.17
C ALA A 264 16.90 13.96 -0.15
N ASN A 265 16.35 12.74 -0.27
CA ASN A 265 15.62 12.32 -1.46
C ASN A 265 14.34 13.15 -1.67
N THR A 266 13.58 13.44 -0.61
CA THR A 266 12.37 14.27 -0.67
C THR A 266 12.71 15.69 -1.15
N LEU A 267 13.73 16.32 -0.60
CA LEU A 267 14.19 17.64 -1.02
C LEU A 267 14.63 17.66 -2.50
N THR A 268 15.35 16.61 -2.92
CA THR A 268 15.76 16.46 -4.33
C THR A 268 14.56 16.34 -5.26
N CYS A 269 13.61 15.46 -4.94
CA CYS A 269 12.40 15.25 -5.75
C CYS A 269 11.55 16.53 -5.82
N ASN A 270 11.37 17.23 -4.70
CA ASN A 270 10.62 18.48 -4.65
C ASN A 270 11.32 19.60 -5.42
N SER A 271 12.66 19.68 -5.37
CA SER A 271 13.45 20.64 -6.16
C SER A 271 13.29 20.39 -7.67
N ILE A 272 13.35 19.12 -8.10
CA ILE A 272 13.11 18.76 -9.51
C ILE A 272 11.69 19.13 -9.92
N TYR A 273 10.69 18.82 -9.08
CA TYR A 273 9.30 19.15 -9.37
C TYR A 273 9.06 20.66 -9.46
N LEU A 274 9.63 21.45 -8.54
CA LEU A 274 9.56 22.91 -8.59
C LEU A 274 10.19 23.45 -9.88
N ARG A 275 11.34 22.91 -10.29
CA ARG A 275 11.98 23.30 -11.56
C ARG A 275 11.08 23.03 -12.76
N GLN A 276 10.40 21.89 -12.81
CA GLN A 276 9.44 21.57 -13.86
C GLN A 276 8.23 22.51 -13.86
N ILE A 277 7.74 22.91 -12.67
CA ILE A 277 6.69 23.93 -12.55
C ILE A 277 7.16 25.24 -13.15
N MET A 278 8.34 25.72 -12.78
CA MET A 278 8.89 26.99 -13.28
C MET A 278 9.09 26.97 -14.79
N GLN A 279 9.55 25.86 -15.35
CA GLN A 279 9.67 25.68 -16.80
C GLN A 279 8.31 25.81 -17.51
N GLN A 280 7.24 25.23 -16.94
CA GLN A 280 5.89 25.36 -17.49
C GLN A 280 5.33 26.78 -17.40
N TYR A 281 5.71 27.55 -16.38
CA TYR A 281 5.36 28.98 -16.32
C TYR A 281 6.08 29.78 -17.38
N ALA A 282 7.34 29.46 -17.70
CA ALA A 282 8.14 30.18 -18.69
C ALA A 282 7.79 29.79 -20.13
N ALA A 283 7.59 28.50 -20.42
CA ALA A 283 7.37 27.98 -21.78
C ALA A 283 5.90 27.86 -22.19
N GLY A 284 4.97 28.09 -21.25
CA GLY A 284 3.55 27.78 -21.42
C GLY A 284 3.20 26.39 -20.91
N LYS A 285 1.93 26.21 -20.49
CA LYS A 285 1.44 25.00 -19.87
C LYS A 285 1.39 23.85 -20.88
N SER A 286 2.34 22.93 -20.79
CA SER A 286 2.37 21.67 -21.55
C SER A 286 2.21 20.50 -20.60
N ASP A 287 1.40 19.48 -20.98
CA ASP A 287 1.31 18.24 -20.22
C ASP A 287 2.45 17.31 -20.63
N ASP A 288 3.64 17.64 -20.13
CA ASP A 288 4.88 16.93 -20.41
C ASP A 288 5.07 15.71 -19.49
N LEU A 289 5.61 14.62 -20.03
CA LEU A 289 5.96 13.40 -19.29
C LEU A 289 6.92 13.73 -18.13
N ALA A 290 7.90 14.60 -18.36
CA ALA A 290 8.87 15.02 -17.35
C ALA A 290 8.19 15.67 -16.13
N TYR A 291 7.22 16.54 -16.35
CA TYR A 291 6.42 17.16 -15.29
C TYR A 291 5.61 16.13 -14.50
N ARG A 292 4.89 15.24 -15.20
CA ARG A 292 4.08 14.19 -14.56
C ARG A 292 4.94 13.25 -13.70
N LEU A 293 6.12 12.89 -14.22
CA LEU A 293 7.08 12.05 -13.53
C LEU A 293 7.64 12.74 -12.28
N ALA A 294 8.07 13.98 -12.41
CA ALA A 294 8.59 14.79 -11.31
C ALA A 294 7.52 14.96 -10.21
N ARG A 295 6.28 15.27 -10.59
CA ARG A 295 5.13 15.35 -9.67
C ARG A 295 4.90 14.04 -8.90
N ARG A 296 4.84 12.91 -9.62
CA ARG A 296 4.67 11.60 -8.99
C ARG A 296 5.80 11.28 -8.01
N ASN A 297 7.04 11.54 -8.41
CA ASN A 297 8.21 11.26 -7.59
C ASN A 297 8.24 12.14 -6.33
N ALA A 298 7.87 13.41 -6.42
CA ALA A 298 7.75 14.31 -5.28
C ALA A 298 6.68 13.81 -4.30
N HIS A 299 5.46 13.52 -4.75
CA HIS A 299 4.40 12.99 -3.88
C HIS A 299 4.76 11.64 -3.23
N ASN A 300 5.43 10.75 -3.97
CA ASN A 300 5.91 9.48 -3.42
C ASN A 300 7.00 9.69 -2.36
N ALA A 301 7.89 10.64 -2.56
CA ALA A 301 8.94 10.98 -1.61
C ALA A 301 8.35 11.60 -0.33
N ASP A 302 7.37 12.50 -0.44
CA ASP A 302 6.67 13.11 0.70
C ASP A 302 5.90 12.04 1.51
N ALA A 303 5.21 11.12 0.83
CA ALA A 303 4.53 10.00 1.48
C ALA A 303 5.52 9.08 2.20
N ALA A 304 6.69 8.81 1.61
CA ALA A 304 7.75 8.02 2.23
C ALA A 304 8.32 8.73 3.48
N LEU A 305 8.52 10.04 3.43
CA LEU A 305 8.97 10.85 4.56
C LEU A 305 7.95 10.81 5.70
N SER A 306 6.68 11.07 5.41
CA SER A 306 5.57 11.02 6.39
C SER A 306 5.47 9.65 7.06
N THR A 307 5.60 8.58 6.28
CA THR A 307 5.58 7.20 6.79
C THR A 307 6.79 6.92 7.68
N THR A 308 7.98 7.40 7.30
CA THR A 308 9.23 7.24 8.07
C THR A 308 9.11 7.97 9.41
N LEU A 309 8.62 9.20 9.42
CA LEU A 309 8.39 9.99 10.65
C LEU A 309 7.35 9.32 11.55
N ALA A 310 6.21 8.88 11.00
CA ALA A 310 5.18 8.18 11.77
C ALA A 310 5.72 6.88 12.43
N ASN A 311 6.52 6.11 11.71
CA ASN A 311 7.15 4.90 12.25
C ASN A 311 8.20 5.23 13.32
N MET A 312 8.99 6.28 13.12
CA MET A 312 10.01 6.73 14.08
C MET A 312 9.39 7.17 15.41
N LEU A 313 8.20 7.79 15.39
CA LEU A 313 7.46 8.14 16.61
C LEU A 313 7.06 6.93 17.46
N MET A 314 6.95 5.76 16.84
CA MET A 314 6.62 4.50 17.55
C MET A 314 7.86 3.80 18.12
N GLU A 315 9.07 4.25 17.78
CA GLU A 315 10.34 3.70 18.28
C GLU A 315 10.61 4.12 19.73
N PRO A 316 11.41 3.33 20.49
CA PRO A 316 11.80 3.70 21.85
C PRO A 316 12.57 5.03 21.90
N GLY A 317 12.40 5.80 22.99
CA GLY A 317 12.88 7.17 23.12
C GLY A 317 14.38 7.35 22.85
N HIS A 318 15.22 6.35 23.14
CA HIS A 318 16.67 6.37 22.89
C HIS A 318 17.04 6.51 21.39
N PHE A 319 16.15 6.07 20.50
CA PHE A 319 16.34 6.13 19.05
C PHE A 319 15.64 7.34 18.39
N ARG A 320 14.92 8.16 19.19
CA ARG A 320 14.20 9.36 18.74
C ARG A 320 15.02 10.64 18.72
N LYS A 321 16.31 10.60 19.03
CA LYS A 321 17.15 11.80 19.24
C LYS A 321 17.14 12.80 18.08
N GLU A 322 16.76 12.36 16.87
CA GLU A 322 16.67 13.20 15.67
C GLU A 322 15.21 13.55 15.28
N ALA A 323 14.20 13.11 16.06
CA ALA A 323 12.81 13.38 15.74
C ALA A 323 12.48 14.88 15.76
N ASP A 324 13.02 15.60 16.75
CA ASP A 324 12.80 17.04 16.90
C ASP A 324 13.36 17.86 15.74
N VAL A 325 14.40 17.36 15.07
CA VAL A 325 14.96 17.97 13.85
C VAL A 325 14.05 17.72 12.66
N GLY A 326 13.49 16.50 12.54
CA GLY A 326 12.58 16.14 11.43
C GLY A 326 11.23 16.87 11.45
N PHE A 327 10.80 17.41 12.59
CA PHE A 327 9.58 18.22 12.70
C PHE A 327 9.80 19.72 12.44
N ARG A 328 11.04 20.18 12.29
CA ARG A 328 11.36 21.58 12.00
C ARG A 328 11.46 21.87 10.50
N PHE A 329 11.41 20.85 9.68
CA PHE A 329 11.41 20.90 8.23
C PHE A 329 10.10 20.39 7.65
#